data_22e464fa768790ac9a116478cf61711b
#
_entry.id   22e464fa768790ac9a116478cf61711b
#
_cell.length_a   1.000
_cell.length_b   1.000
_cell.length_c   1.000
_cell.angle_alpha   90.00
_cell.angle_beta   90.00
_cell.angle_gamma   90.00
#
_symmetry.space_group_name_H-M   'P 1'
#
loop_
_entity.id
_entity.type
_entity.pdbx_description
1 polymer ?
#
loop_
_entity_poly.entity_id
_entity_poly.type
_entity_poly.pdbx_seq_one_letter_code
_entity_poly.pdbx_strand_id
1 'polypeptide(L)'
;MGGNSAIGVNDVVGQQANLEITTHGSDWYFTVCSVMGVTTLTIMAFSFRKPQEQRVFHYLTAAITAVATVAYFAMGSNLGQVPIQAEFERPGRAAVAAAGTREIFYARYIDWVITTPLLLLDLLLTAGVPTHTILATLLADEIMIVTGLIGALTQTTYKWGFWTFGMAAFFFVVYELLWDARLHADRLGGRPRAAYRTCGIYLVFVWFLYPIAWGLSEGGNVIHPDSEAVFYGVLDIFAKPIFGAALLFLHRDILPADLGLTFGNRSRVVPTGLQGAHDEKPVVAAPGVAAGPGSGTGPGGVETGGPVGTDVHPEGPGPNFATDSVATGGTTGRADI
;
A
#
# COMPACT_ATOMS: atom_id res chain seq x y z
N MET A 1 -32.87 26.95 2.26
CA MET A 1 -31.64 27.22 1.47
C MET A 1 -31.52 26.07 0.50
N GLY A 2 -31.51 26.34 -0.81
CA GLY A 2 -31.35 25.28 -1.79
C GLY A 2 -29.92 24.76 -1.69
N GLY A 3 -29.73 23.46 -1.48
CA GLY A 3 -28.46 22.79 -1.60
C GLY A 3 -28.00 22.75 -3.06
N ASN A 4 -26.91 22.02 -3.34
CA ASN A 4 -26.43 21.87 -4.69
C ASN A 4 -27.43 21.07 -5.56
N SER A 5 -27.32 21.16 -6.89
CA SER A 5 -28.21 20.50 -7.85
C SER A 5 -27.71 19.14 -8.34
N ALA A 6 -26.64 18.61 -7.75
CA ALA A 6 -25.93 17.44 -8.28
C ALA A 6 -26.82 16.20 -8.36
N ILE A 7 -27.59 15.90 -7.31
CA ILE A 7 -28.50 14.76 -7.28
C ILE A 7 -29.53 14.87 -8.40
N GLY A 8 -30.23 16.02 -8.52
CA GLY A 8 -31.25 16.19 -9.56
C GLY A 8 -30.73 16.20 -10.99
N VAL A 9 -29.45 16.52 -11.21
CA VAL A 9 -28.81 16.50 -12.54
C VAL A 9 -28.31 15.10 -12.91
N ASN A 10 -27.78 14.36 -11.94
CA ASN A 10 -27.14 13.05 -12.15
C ASN A 10 -28.04 11.88 -11.70
N ASP A 11 -29.30 12.14 -11.43
CA ASP A 11 -30.29 11.14 -11.10
C ASP A 11 -30.75 10.43 -12.39
N VAL A 12 -30.20 9.24 -12.65
CA VAL A 12 -30.42 8.49 -13.87
C VAL A 12 -31.47 7.40 -13.65
N VAL A 13 -32.41 7.26 -14.57
CA VAL A 13 -33.44 6.22 -14.53
C VAL A 13 -32.80 4.83 -14.35
N GLY A 14 -33.27 4.08 -13.36
CA GLY A 14 -32.77 2.76 -13.00
C GLY A 14 -31.56 2.74 -12.06
N GLN A 15 -31.07 3.91 -11.65
CA GLN A 15 -30.02 4.05 -10.63
C GLN A 15 -30.52 4.69 -9.32
N GLN A 16 -31.81 4.90 -9.23
CA GLN A 16 -32.44 5.45 -7.99
C GLN A 16 -32.62 4.35 -6.96
N ALA A 17 -32.10 4.58 -5.76
CA ALA A 17 -32.37 3.73 -4.61
C ALA A 17 -33.54 4.29 -3.79
N ASN A 18 -34.27 3.42 -3.09
CA ASN A 18 -35.30 3.88 -2.16
C ASN A 18 -34.70 4.59 -0.94
N LEU A 19 -33.47 4.28 -0.62
CA LEU A 19 -32.69 4.86 0.47
C LEU A 19 -31.39 5.38 -0.13
N GLU A 20 -31.33 6.67 -0.37
CA GLU A 20 -30.25 7.38 -1.04
C GLU A 20 -29.77 8.58 -0.21
N ILE A 21 -28.64 9.18 -0.59
CA ILE A 21 -28.19 10.43 0.02
C ILE A 21 -29.16 11.57 -0.34
N THR A 22 -29.30 12.50 0.59
CA THR A 22 -29.96 13.78 0.31
C THR A 22 -28.94 14.82 -0.12
N THR A 23 -29.42 16.02 -0.45
CA THR A 23 -28.55 17.17 -0.71
C THR A 23 -27.54 17.43 0.43
N HIS A 24 -27.89 17.09 1.67
CA HIS A 24 -26.97 17.23 2.81
C HIS A 24 -25.79 16.26 2.72
N GLY A 25 -26.04 15.00 2.34
CA GLY A 25 -24.96 14.03 2.09
C GLY A 25 -24.06 14.45 0.94
N SER A 26 -24.65 14.95 -0.15
CA SER A 26 -23.91 15.48 -1.30
C SER A 26 -23.05 16.70 -0.91
N ASP A 27 -23.59 17.68 -0.19
CA ASP A 27 -22.86 18.86 0.29
C ASP A 27 -21.71 18.47 1.23
N TRP A 28 -21.92 17.45 2.07
CA TRP A 28 -20.89 16.91 2.92
C TRP A 28 -19.73 16.27 2.11
N TYR A 29 -20.05 15.46 1.09
CA TYR A 29 -19.04 14.89 0.22
C TYR A 29 -18.22 15.97 -0.52
N PHE A 30 -18.86 17.05 -1.00
CA PHE A 30 -18.15 18.19 -1.58
C PHE A 30 -17.28 18.93 -0.56
N THR A 31 -17.69 18.97 0.70
CA THR A 31 -16.88 19.53 1.78
C THR A 31 -15.62 18.69 1.98
N VAL A 32 -15.75 17.36 2.08
CA VAL A 32 -14.60 16.44 2.20
C VAL A 32 -13.70 16.52 0.96
N CYS A 33 -14.28 16.55 -0.25
CA CYS A 33 -13.56 16.77 -1.50
C CYS A 33 -12.67 18.03 -1.43
N SER A 34 -13.23 19.13 -0.96
CA SER A 34 -12.51 20.40 -0.82
C SER A 34 -11.35 20.28 0.18
N VAL A 35 -11.56 19.63 1.32
CA VAL A 35 -10.50 19.38 2.32
C VAL A 35 -9.38 18.54 1.71
N MET A 36 -9.72 17.45 1.00
CA MET A 36 -8.73 16.58 0.33
C MET A 36 -7.94 17.34 -0.73
N GLY A 37 -8.63 18.10 -1.59
CA GLY A 37 -8.00 18.88 -2.66
C GLY A 37 -7.06 19.97 -2.15
N VAL A 38 -7.49 20.74 -1.14
CA VAL A 38 -6.63 21.76 -0.51
C VAL A 38 -5.42 21.11 0.16
N THR A 39 -5.61 19.96 0.81
CA THR A 39 -4.51 19.21 1.43
C THR A 39 -3.51 18.75 0.37
N THR A 40 -3.97 18.20 -0.76
CA THR A 40 -3.11 17.78 -1.88
C THR A 40 -2.25 18.95 -2.37
N LEU A 41 -2.88 20.09 -2.69
CA LEU A 41 -2.17 21.27 -3.19
C LEU A 41 -1.16 21.79 -2.16
N THR A 42 -1.54 21.79 -0.89
CA THR A 42 -0.67 22.25 0.20
C THR A 42 0.56 21.34 0.34
N ILE A 43 0.38 20.02 0.37
CA ILE A 43 1.49 19.06 0.47
C ILE A 43 2.40 19.17 -0.76
N MET A 44 1.83 19.29 -1.96
CA MET A 44 2.62 19.48 -3.19
C MET A 44 3.44 20.77 -3.12
N ALA A 45 2.86 21.88 -2.67
CA ALA A 45 3.59 23.15 -2.50
C ALA A 45 4.74 23.03 -1.50
N PHE A 46 4.51 22.33 -0.38
CA PHE A 46 5.58 22.06 0.61
C PHE A 46 6.66 21.11 0.10
N SER A 47 6.31 20.16 -0.76
CA SER A 47 7.27 19.22 -1.34
C SER A 47 8.38 19.93 -2.13
N PHE A 48 8.06 21.03 -2.82
CA PHE A 48 9.06 21.80 -3.58
C PHE A 48 10.14 22.47 -2.71
N ARG A 49 9.89 22.60 -1.40
CA ARG A 49 10.89 23.10 -0.43
C ARG A 49 11.89 22.04 0.02
N LYS A 50 11.66 20.78 -0.37
CA LYS A 50 12.52 19.65 -0.01
C LYS A 50 13.36 19.22 -1.24
N PRO A 51 14.60 18.73 -1.03
CA PRO A 51 15.35 18.05 -2.08
C PRO A 51 14.56 16.89 -2.68
N GLN A 52 14.75 16.60 -3.94
CA GLN A 52 13.98 15.59 -4.68
C GLN A 52 14.01 14.21 -4.00
N GLU A 53 15.13 13.83 -3.45
CA GLU A 53 15.36 12.56 -2.76
C GLU A 53 14.52 12.40 -1.48
N GLN A 54 14.09 13.52 -0.88
CA GLN A 54 13.31 13.55 0.37
C GLN A 54 11.80 13.70 0.15
N ARG A 55 11.32 13.69 -1.12
CA ARG A 55 9.92 13.99 -1.44
C ARG A 55 9.01 12.78 -1.44
N VAL A 56 9.52 11.56 -1.25
CA VAL A 56 8.73 10.33 -1.39
C VAL A 56 7.47 10.35 -0.53
N PHE A 57 7.59 10.64 0.75
CA PHE A 57 6.45 10.70 1.66
C PHE A 57 5.47 11.83 1.31
N HIS A 58 5.97 12.97 0.82
CA HIS A 58 5.09 14.04 0.32
C HIS A 58 4.32 13.59 -0.92
N TYR A 59 4.95 12.87 -1.85
CA TYR A 59 4.28 12.38 -3.05
C TYR A 59 3.26 11.29 -2.73
N LEU A 60 3.58 10.35 -1.83
CA LEU A 60 2.63 9.33 -1.39
C LEU A 60 1.42 9.98 -0.72
N THR A 61 1.62 10.85 0.27
CA THR A 61 0.52 11.53 0.96
C THR A 61 -0.30 12.42 0.02
N ALA A 62 0.35 13.13 -0.93
CA ALA A 62 -0.36 13.91 -1.93
C ALA A 62 -1.17 13.03 -2.89
N ALA A 63 -0.65 11.87 -3.30
CA ALA A 63 -1.38 10.92 -4.14
C ALA A 63 -2.62 10.37 -3.42
N ILE A 64 -2.51 10.01 -2.14
CA ILE A 64 -3.62 9.56 -1.30
C ILE A 64 -4.75 10.61 -1.30
N THR A 65 -4.42 11.86 -0.98
CA THR A 65 -5.44 12.91 -0.90
C THR A 65 -5.96 13.34 -2.27
N ALA A 66 -5.16 13.24 -3.34
CA ALA A 66 -5.59 13.51 -4.71
C ALA A 66 -6.62 12.49 -5.21
N VAL A 67 -6.37 11.19 -4.99
CA VAL A 67 -7.31 10.12 -5.34
C VAL A 67 -8.61 10.29 -4.57
N ALA A 68 -8.52 10.54 -3.26
CA ALA A 68 -9.69 10.82 -2.44
C ALA A 68 -10.48 12.05 -2.93
N THR A 69 -9.80 13.11 -3.40
CA THR A 69 -10.48 14.28 -3.98
C THR A 69 -11.38 13.88 -5.14
N VAL A 70 -10.89 13.05 -6.06
CA VAL A 70 -11.67 12.59 -7.22
C VAL A 70 -12.84 11.71 -6.80
N ALA A 71 -12.62 10.79 -5.86
CA ALA A 71 -13.66 9.89 -5.37
C ALA A 71 -14.78 10.67 -4.63
N TYR A 72 -14.41 11.61 -3.76
CA TYR A 72 -15.38 12.46 -3.06
C TYR A 72 -16.11 13.42 -4.00
N PHE A 73 -15.46 13.89 -5.07
CA PHE A 73 -16.14 14.62 -6.13
C PHE A 73 -17.19 13.75 -6.84
N ALA A 74 -16.83 12.50 -7.18
CA ALA A 74 -17.77 11.57 -7.80
C ALA A 74 -18.98 11.30 -6.90
N MET A 75 -18.74 10.94 -5.62
CA MET A 75 -19.82 10.67 -4.66
C MET A 75 -20.71 11.92 -4.39
N GLY A 76 -20.08 13.10 -4.25
CA GLY A 76 -20.81 14.36 -4.10
C GLY A 76 -21.67 14.71 -5.32
N SER A 77 -21.22 14.31 -6.49
CA SER A 77 -21.95 14.45 -7.76
C SER A 77 -23.01 13.35 -7.96
N ASN A 78 -23.29 12.51 -6.98
CA ASN A 78 -24.19 11.35 -7.09
C ASN A 78 -23.74 10.34 -8.18
N LEU A 79 -22.44 10.16 -8.35
CA LEU A 79 -21.85 9.27 -9.33
C LEU A 79 -21.04 8.16 -8.63
N GLY A 80 -20.86 7.02 -9.33
CA GLY A 80 -20.10 5.91 -8.75
C GLY A 80 -20.89 5.16 -7.66
N GLN A 81 -22.19 5.07 -7.81
CA GLN A 81 -23.13 4.37 -6.94
C GLN A 81 -23.95 3.33 -7.70
N VAL A 82 -24.59 2.43 -6.97
CA VAL A 82 -25.52 1.44 -7.48
C VAL A 82 -26.58 1.12 -6.42
N PRO A 83 -27.87 0.98 -6.79
CA PRO A 83 -28.91 0.54 -5.87
C PRO A 83 -28.78 -0.97 -5.63
N ILE A 84 -28.60 -1.38 -4.38
CA ILE A 84 -28.54 -2.78 -3.96
C ILE A 84 -29.68 -3.07 -2.99
N GLN A 85 -30.37 -4.20 -3.15
CA GLN A 85 -31.41 -4.61 -2.24
C GLN A 85 -30.89 -4.75 -0.81
N ALA A 86 -31.49 -4.04 0.13
CA ALA A 86 -31.13 -4.13 1.54
C ALA A 86 -31.58 -5.47 2.11
N GLU A 87 -30.68 -6.18 2.79
CA GLU A 87 -31.01 -7.46 3.45
C GLU A 87 -31.94 -7.26 4.65
N PHE A 88 -31.73 -6.18 5.41
CA PHE A 88 -32.46 -5.93 6.65
C PHE A 88 -33.39 -4.73 6.50
N GLU A 89 -34.67 -4.98 6.74
CA GLU A 89 -35.67 -3.92 6.93
C GLU A 89 -35.58 -3.34 8.34
N ARG A 90 -35.77 -2.03 8.48
CA ARG A 90 -35.74 -1.36 9.79
C ARG A 90 -37.10 -0.75 10.13
N PRO A 91 -37.63 -1.03 11.34
CA PRO A 91 -38.89 -0.41 11.80
C PRO A 91 -38.80 1.12 11.76
N GLY A 92 -39.89 1.77 11.37
CA GLY A 92 -39.99 3.23 11.32
C GLY A 92 -39.51 3.87 10.00
N ARG A 93 -38.99 3.10 9.06
CA ARG A 93 -38.67 3.56 7.70
C ARG A 93 -39.65 2.94 6.70
N ALA A 94 -40.90 3.30 6.80
CA ALA A 94 -42.03 2.72 6.05
C ALA A 94 -41.85 2.77 4.50
N ALA A 95 -41.05 3.69 3.98
CA ALA A 95 -40.72 3.77 2.56
C ALA A 95 -39.75 2.70 2.07
N VAL A 96 -39.09 1.96 2.98
CA VAL A 96 -38.07 0.93 2.69
C VAL A 96 -38.60 -0.48 2.96
N ALA A 97 -39.86 -0.58 3.39
CA ALA A 97 -40.41 -1.76 4.07
C ALA A 97 -40.70 -2.96 3.19
N ALA A 98 -40.65 -2.94 1.89
CA ALA A 98 -41.11 -4.13 1.14
C ALA A 98 -40.29 -4.55 -0.06
N ALA A 99 -39.11 -4.15 -0.20
CA ALA A 99 -38.11 -4.47 -1.23
C ALA A 99 -37.22 -3.23 -1.50
N GLY A 100 -36.87 -2.51 -0.42
CA GLY A 100 -36.14 -1.27 -0.53
C GLY A 100 -34.69 -1.49 -0.96
N THR A 101 -34.28 -0.72 -1.92
CA THR A 101 -32.90 -0.65 -2.34
C THR A 101 -32.17 0.43 -1.56
N ARG A 102 -30.90 0.17 -1.20
CA ARG A 102 -29.97 1.12 -0.61
C ARG A 102 -28.93 1.50 -1.65
N GLU A 103 -28.63 2.77 -1.71
CA GLU A 103 -27.50 3.29 -2.49
C GLU A 103 -26.17 2.83 -1.91
N ILE A 104 -25.32 2.23 -2.74
CA ILE A 104 -23.97 1.78 -2.40
C ILE A 104 -22.96 2.49 -3.28
N PHE A 105 -22.13 3.32 -2.70
CA PHE A 105 -21.07 4.03 -3.41
C PHE A 105 -19.85 3.13 -3.63
N TYR A 106 -19.78 2.45 -4.78
CA TYR A 106 -18.59 1.66 -5.15
C TYR A 106 -17.37 2.56 -5.43
N ALA A 107 -17.56 3.84 -5.73
CA ALA A 107 -16.48 4.82 -5.89
C ALA A 107 -15.62 4.94 -4.62
N ARG A 108 -16.21 4.76 -3.43
CA ARG A 108 -15.48 4.70 -2.16
C ARG A 108 -14.47 3.57 -2.12
N TYR A 109 -14.84 2.39 -2.59
CA TYR A 109 -13.94 1.23 -2.63
C TYR A 109 -12.86 1.38 -3.70
N ILE A 110 -13.14 2.07 -4.81
CA ILE A 110 -12.11 2.45 -5.80
C ILE A 110 -11.08 3.38 -5.17
N ASP A 111 -11.53 4.35 -4.36
CA ASP A 111 -10.63 5.19 -3.57
C ASP A 111 -9.76 4.34 -2.64
N TRP A 112 -10.38 3.47 -1.85
CA TRP A 112 -9.67 2.70 -0.84
C TRP A 112 -8.68 1.70 -1.45
N VAL A 113 -9.02 1.00 -2.52
CA VAL A 113 -8.12 0.05 -3.20
C VAL A 113 -6.83 0.71 -3.69
N ILE A 114 -6.83 2.03 -3.89
CA ILE A 114 -5.64 2.79 -4.26
C ILE A 114 -4.99 3.43 -3.03
N THR A 115 -5.79 4.03 -2.15
CA THR A 115 -5.27 4.86 -1.08
C THR A 115 -4.81 4.08 0.15
N THR A 116 -5.42 2.93 0.47
CA THR A 116 -4.99 2.13 1.64
C THR A 116 -3.64 1.47 1.44
N PRO A 117 -3.29 0.90 0.25
CA PRO A 117 -1.92 0.46 -0.01
C PRO A 117 -0.89 1.59 0.10
N LEU A 118 -1.23 2.80 -0.35
CA LEU A 118 -0.33 3.95 -0.24
C LEU A 118 -0.12 4.39 1.21
N LEU A 119 -1.18 4.34 2.05
CA LEU A 119 -1.08 4.59 3.50
C LEU A 119 -0.20 3.56 4.20
N LEU A 120 -0.38 2.28 3.86
CA LEU A 120 0.48 1.21 4.36
C LEU A 120 1.92 1.39 3.90
N LEU A 121 2.13 1.78 2.64
CA LEU A 121 3.47 2.02 2.11
C LEU A 121 4.17 3.16 2.87
N ASP A 122 3.48 4.26 3.18
CA ASP A 122 4.00 5.35 4.01
C ASP A 122 4.51 4.82 5.37
N LEU A 123 3.74 3.94 6.03
CA LEU A 123 4.14 3.36 7.32
C LEU A 123 5.25 2.32 7.19
N LEU A 124 5.13 1.37 6.26
CA LEU A 124 6.06 0.27 6.13
C LEU A 124 7.45 0.75 5.67
N LEU A 125 7.50 1.78 4.80
CA LEU A 125 8.75 2.44 4.45
C LEU A 125 9.37 3.16 5.65
N THR A 126 8.55 3.79 6.51
CA THR A 126 9.01 4.42 7.77
C THR A 126 9.62 3.40 8.73
N ALA A 127 9.13 2.16 8.73
CA ALA A 127 9.64 1.08 9.56
C ALA A 127 10.89 0.40 8.98
N GLY A 128 11.22 0.63 7.70
CA GLY A 128 12.31 -0.06 7.02
C GLY A 128 12.06 -1.56 6.85
N VAL A 129 10.82 -1.95 6.58
CA VAL A 129 10.40 -3.36 6.45
C VAL A 129 10.91 -3.95 5.14
N PRO A 130 11.27 -5.25 5.09
CA PRO A 130 11.67 -5.91 3.85
C PRO A 130 10.55 -5.91 2.80
N THR A 131 10.92 -5.87 1.51
CA THR A 131 9.97 -5.77 0.39
C THR A 131 8.93 -6.91 0.38
N HIS A 132 9.32 -8.13 0.76
CA HIS A 132 8.38 -9.26 0.78
C HIS A 132 7.28 -9.09 1.83
N THR A 133 7.59 -8.54 3.00
CA THR A 133 6.59 -8.20 4.03
C THR A 133 5.68 -7.07 3.53
N ILE A 134 6.26 -6.04 2.88
CA ILE A 134 5.46 -4.97 2.25
C ILE A 134 4.45 -5.58 1.28
N LEU A 135 4.90 -6.41 0.34
CA LEU A 135 4.02 -7.04 -0.66
C LEU A 135 2.93 -7.91 -0.04
N ALA A 136 3.26 -8.71 0.99
CA ALA A 136 2.29 -9.54 1.69
C ALA A 136 1.23 -8.69 2.40
N THR A 137 1.63 -7.61 3.05
CA THR A 137 0.72 -6.69 3.75
C THR A 137 -0.18 -5.95 2.77
N LEU A 138 0.36 -5.47 1.63
CA LEU A 138 -0.43 -4.83 0.58
C LEU A 138 -1.44 -5.81 -0.05
N LEU A 139 -1.05 -7.06 -0.30
CA LEU A 139 -1.97 -8.08 -0.82
C LEU A 139 -3.11 -8.37 0.16
N ALA A 140 -2.82 -8.44 1.45
CA ALA A 140 -3.86 -8.63 2.47
C ALA A 140 -4.81 -7.42 2.52
N ASP A 141 -4.29 -6.22 2.39
CA ASP A 141 -5.08 -4.99 2.29
C ASP A 141 -6.01 -5.01 1.08
N GLU A 142 -5.51 -5.38 -0.10
CA GLU A 142 -6.35 -5.54 -1.30
C GLU A 142 -7.46 -6.58 -1.11
N ILE A 143 -7.16 -7.72 -0.50
CA ILE A 143 -8.16 -8.73 -0.16
C ILE A 143 -9.22 -8.12 0.76
N MET A 144 -8.83 -7.36 1.77
CA MET A 144 -9.74 -6.70 2.70
C MET A 144 -10.69 -5.75 1.98
N ILE A 145 -10.19 -4.88 1.13
CA ILE A 145 -11.00 -3.87 0.42
C ILE A 145 -11.91 -4.53 -0.62
N VAL A 146 -11.37 -5.45 -1.43
CA VAL A 146 -12.15 -6.13 -2.48
C VAL A 146 -13.26 -6.99 -1.88
N THR A 147 -12.99 -7.74 -0.81
CA THR A 147 -14.05 -8.52 -0.14
C THR A 147 -15.08 -7.61 0.52
N GLY A 148 -14.68 -6.46 1.07
CA GLY A 148 -15.60 -5.44 1.56
C GLY A 148 -16.55 -4.92 0.48
N LEU A 149 -16.04 -4.64 -0.71
CA LEU A 149 -16.83 -4.23 -1.87
C LEU A 149 -17.80 -5.33 -2.30
N ILE A 150 -17.30 -6.56 -2.51
CA ILE A 150 -18.15 -7.68 -2.92
C ILE A 150 -19.27 -7.91 -1.89
N GLY A 151 -18.94 -7.85 -0.60
CA GLY A 151 -19.93 -7.92 0.47
C GLY A 151 -20.98 -6.81 0.38
N ALA A 152 -20.58 -5.56 0.15
CA ALA A 152 -21.49 -4.42 0.00
C ALA A 152 -22.45 -4.58 -1.18
N LEU A 153 -21.99 -5.19 -2.28
CA LEU A 153 -22.78 -5.48 -3.49
C LEU A 153 -23.60 -6.77 -3.40
N THR A 154 -23.40 -7.59 -2.38
CA THR A 154 -24.14 -8.84 -2.19
C THR A 154 -25.47 -8.57 -1.49
N GLN A 155 -26.57 -9.10 -2.04
CA GLN A 155 -27.94 -8.84 -1.56
C GLN A 155 -28.39 -9.77 -0.42
N THR A 156 -27.64 -10.87 -0.19
CA THR A 156 -28.02 -11.93 0.73
C THR A 156 -27.09 -12.00 1.96
N THR A 157 -27.44 -12.85 2.94
CA THR A 157 -26.61 -13.11 4.13
C THR A 157 -25.17 -13.54 3.82
N TYR A 158 -24.89 -13.99 2.60
CA TYR A 158 -23.52 -14.30 2.16
C TYR A 158 -22.58 -13.08 2.19
N LYS A 159 -23.10 -11.84 2.22
CA LYS A 159 -22.30 -10.63 2.46
C LYS A 159 -21.43 -10.73 3.71
N TRP A 160 -21.94 -11.36 4.76
CA TRP A 160 -21.22 -11.56 6.03
C TRP A 160 -20.04 -12.53 5.92
N GLY A 161 -20.10 -13.47 4.96
CA GLY A 161 -18.96 -14.32 4.61
C GLY A 161 -17.81 -13.47 4.03
N PHE A 162 -18.12 -12.57 3.10
CA PHE A 162 -17.13 -11.65 2.54
C PHE A 162 -16.57 -10.69 3.60
N TRP A 163 -17.43 -10.16 4.47
CA TRP A 163 -17.00 -9.36 5.61
C TRP A 163 -16.04 -10.13 6.53
N THR A 164 -16.31 -11.40 6.79
CA THR A 164 -15.44 -12.26 7.62
C THR A 164 -14.07 -12.47 6.96
N PHE A 165 -14.01 -12.73 5.66
CA PHE A 165 -12.74 -12.81 4.94
C PHE A 165 -11.98 -11.47 4.97
N GLY A 166 -12.68 -10.35 4.79
CA GLY A 166 -12.11 -9.02 4.93
C GLY A 166 -11.55 -8.78 6.33
N MET A 167 -12.27 -9.18 7.37
CA MET A 167 -11.80 -9.07 8.75
C MET A 167 -10.58 -9.93 9.04
N ALA A 168 -10.51 -11.15 8.48
CA ALA A 168 -9.32 -12.00 8.62
C ALA A 168 -8.09 -11.33 7.98
N ALA A 169 -8.24 -10.77 6.79
CA ALA A 169 -7.20 -9.99 6.12
C ALA A 169 -6.82 -8.73 6.92
N PHE A 170 -7.80 -8.01 7.46
CA PHE A 170 -7.59 -6.85 8.33
C PHE A 170 -6.76 -7.20 9.57
N PHE A 171 -7.07 -8.30 10.27
CA PHE A 171 -6.30 -8.73 11.43
C PHE A 171 -4.87 -9.12 11.06
N PHE A 172 -4.65 -9.68 9.87
CA PHE A 172 -3.29 -9.90 9.37
C PHE A 172 -2.54 -8.58 9.18
N VAL A 173 -3.15 -7.57 8.55
CA VAL A 173 -2.56 -6.23 8.42
C VAL A 173 -2.26 -5.61 9.79
N VAL A 174 -3.18 -5.72 10.75
CA VAL A 174 -2.99 -5.23 12.12
C VAL A 174 -1.80 -5.93 12.80
N TYR A 175 -1.68 -7.26 12.62
CA TYR A 175 -0.55 -8.04 13.13
C TYR A 175 0.77 -7.54 12.53
N GLU A 176 0.83 -7.38 11.22
CA GLU A 176 2.04 -6.85 10.54
C GLU A 176 2.42 -5.47 11.07
N LEU A 177 1.46 -4.55 11.19
CA LEU A 177 1.74 -3.19 11.68
C LEU A 177 2.13 -3.14 13.15
N LEU A 178 1.45 -3.87 14.03
CA LEU A 178 1.66 -3.76 15.49
C LEU A 178 2.78 -4.67 16.00
N TRP A 179 3.18 -5.69 15.24
CA TRP A 179 4.19 -6.67 15.64
C TRP A 179 5.42 -6.61 14.75
N ASP A 180 5.32 -7.08 13.51
CA ASP A 180 6.51 -7.25 12.66
C ASP A 180 7.13 -5.91 12.26
N ALA A 181 6.39 -5.02 11.65
CA ALA A 181 6.89 -3.71 11.24
C ALA A 181 7.33 -2.85 12.42
N ARG A 182 6.65 -2.97 13.56
CA ARG A 182 7.09 -2.32 14.80
C ARG A 182 8.47 -2.81 15.26
N LEU A 183 8.76 -4.10 15.17
CA LEU A 183 10.08 -4.63 15.55
C LEU A 183 11.18 -4.08 14.63
N HIS A 184 10.87 -3.91 13.33
CA HIS A 184 11.80 -3.27 12.38
C HIS A 184 12.04 -1.80 12.75
N ALA A 185 11.00 -1.02 13.00
CA ALA A 185 11.10 0.36 13.45
C ALA A 185 11.88 0.49 14.77
N ASP A 186 11.70 -0.47 15.71
CA ASP A 186 12.43 -0.49 16.98
C ASP A 186 13.94 -0.68 16.78
N ARG A 187 14.36 -1.44 15.75
CA ARG A 187 15.77 -1.61 15.40
C ARG A 187 16.39 -0.35 14.80
N LEU A 188 15.62 0.43 14.04
CA LEU A 188 16.07 1.74 13.54
C LEU A 188 16.29 2.72 14.68
N GLY A 189 15.50 2.63 15.76
CA GLY A 189 15.62 3.49 16.93
C GLY A 189 15.23 4.95 16.70
N GLY A 190 15.57 5.82 17.63
CA GLY A 190 15.46 7.27 17.51
C GLY A 190 14.12 7.81 16.98
N ARG A 191 14.20 8.75 16.03
CA ARG A 191 13.05 9.41 15.41
C ARG A 191 12.21 8.49 14.53
N PRO A 192 12.77 7.61 13.67
CA PRO A 192 11.99 6.66 12.88
C PRO A 192 11.06 5.80 13.74
N ARG A 193 11.58 5.21 14.82
CA ARG A 193 10.79 4.44 15.79
C ARG A 193 9.63 5.26 16.38
N ALA A 194 9.88 6.50 16.80
CA ALA A 194 8.85 7.35 17.38
C ALA A 194 7.77 7.72 16.36
N ALA A 195 8.18 8.08 15.14
CA ALA A 195 7.27 8.40 14.03
C ALA A 195 6.40 7.20 13.69
N TYR A 196 7.01 6.02 13.47
CA TYR A 196 6.29 4.79 13.16
C TYR A 196 5.27 4.41 14.25
N ARG A 197 5.69 4.36 15.50
CA ARG A 197 4.80 3.96 16.61
C ARG A 197 3.61 4.90 16.75
N THR A 198 3.83 6.21 16.65
CA THR A 198 2.75 7.21 16.75
C THR A 198 1.77 7.05 15.60
N CYS A 199 2.26 7.05 14.35
CA CYS A 199 1.42 6.96 13.17
C CYS A 199 0.76 5.58 13.04
N GLY A 200 1.48 4.49 13.35
CA GLY A 200 0.96 3.12 13.25
C GLY A 200 -0.19 2.85 14.23
N ILE A 201 -0.03 3.20 15.51
CA ILE A 201 -1.10 3.03 16.51
C ILE A 201 -2.30 3.90 16.14
N TYR A 202 -2.07 5.15 15.72
CA TYR A 202 -3.12 6.05 15.28
C TYR A 202 -3.91 5.48 14.10
N LEU A 203 -3.22 5.02 13.04
CA LEU A 203 -3.87 4.50 11.85
C LEU A 203 -4.68 3.25 12.16
N VAL A 204 -4.10 2.29 12.91
CA VAL A 204 -4.81 1.07 13.32
C VAL A 204 -6.08 1.41 14.11
N PHE A 205 -6.00 2.37 15.05
CA PHE A 205 -7.17 2.80 15.81
C PHE A 205 -8.28 3.35 14.90
N VAL A 206 -7.94 4.23 13.96
CA VAL A 206 -8.91 4.78 13.00
C VAL A 206 -9.49 3.68 12.11
N TRP A 207 -8.65 2.74 11.66
CA TRP A 207 -9.08 1.66 10.76
C TRP A 207 -10.04 0.67 11.42
N PHE A 208 -9.96 0.43 12.74
CA PHE A 208 -10.96 -0.38 13.44
C PHE A 208 -12.39 0.18 13.34
N LEU A 209 -12.55 1.45 13.08
CA LEU A 209 -13.88 2.07 12.95
C LEU A 209 -14.54 1.81 11.59
N TYR A 210 -13.78 1.48 10.53
CA TYR A 210 -14.33 1.20 9.20
C TYR A 210 -15.18 -0.08 9.13
N PRO A 211 -14.77 -1.24 9.68
CA PRO A 211 -15.64 -2.41 9.76
C PRO A 211 -16.94 -2.17 10.55
N ILE A 212 -16.89 -1.31 11.56
CA ILE A 212 -18.07 -0.92 12.34
C ILE A 212 -18.99 -0.07 11.47
N ALA A 213 -18.44 0.93 10.75
CA ALA A 213 -19.19 1.75 9.82
C ALA A 213 -19.87 0.88 8.75
N TRP A 214 -19.12 -0.07 8.15
CA TRP A 214 -19.64 -1.02 7.16
C TRP A 214 -20.79 -1.87 7.73
N GLY A 215 -20.62 -2.40 8.93
CA GLY A 215 -21.66 -3.19 9.59
C GLY A 215 -22.94 -2.40 9.91
N LEU A 216 -22.83 -1.10 10.16
CA LEU A 216 -23.97 -0.22 10.41
C LEU A 216 -24.63 0.30 9.11
N SER A 217 -23.87 0.37 8.02
CA SER A 217 -24.30 0.90 6.71
C SER A 217 -24.69 -0.23 5.76
N GLU A 218 -23.74 -0.64 4.91
CA GLU A 218 -23.92 -1.61 3.82
C GLU A 218 -24.33 -3.00 4.32
N GLY A 219 -23.78 -3.41 5.47
CA GLY A 219 -24.09 -4.71 6.08
C GLY A 219 -25.47 -4.74 6.71
N GLY A 220 -25.72 -3.89 7.68
CA GLY A 220 -26.88 -3.96 8.56
C GLY A 220 -28.02 -3.00 8.27
N ASN A 221 -27.86 -2.06 7.34
CA ASN A 221 -28.83 -1.02 7.01
C ASN A 221 -29.40 -0.29 8.25
N VAL A 222 -28.52 -0.01 9.24
CA VAL A 222 -28.90 0.62 10.51
C VAL A 222 -29.00 2.12 10.39
N ILE A 223 -28.02 2.74 9.71
CA ILE A 223 -27.93 4.19 9.54
C ILE A 223 -28.31 4.61 8.13
N HIS A 224 -28.82 5.85 8.00
CA HIS A 224 -29.19 6.45 6.72
C HIS A 224 -27.94 6.73 5.86
N PRO A 225 -28.01 6.72 4.50
CA PRO A 225 -26.90 7.08 3.64
C PRO A 225 -26.23 8.42 3.94
N ASP A 226 -26.99 9.45 4.36
CA ASP A 226 -26.39 10.72 4.82
C ASP A 226 -25.52 10.53 6.07
N SER A 227 -25.98 9.72 7.03
CA SER A 227 -25.21 9.41 8.25
C SER A 227 -23.97 8.56 7.93
N GLU A 228 -24.08 7.63 6.98
CA GLU A 228 -22.98 6.88 6.41
C GLU A 228 -21.96 7.82 5.75
N ALA A 229 -22.44 8.77 4.92
CA ALA A 229 -21.61 9.77 4.26
C ALA A 229 -20.79 10.57 5.27
N VAL A 230 -21.44 11.01 6.37
CA VAL A 230 -20.75 11.73 7.45
C VAL A 230 -19.75 10.83 8.17
N PHE A 231 -20.12 9.60 8.51
CA PHE A 231 -19.25 8.69 9.24
C PHE A 231 -17.97 8.41 8.45
N TYR A 232 -18.08 7.92 7.21
CA TYR A 232 -16.92 7.65 6.37
C TYR A 232 -16.12 8.91 6.03
N GLY A 233 -16.79 10.03 5.77
CA GLY A 233 -16.10 11.28 5.48
C GLY A 233 -15.25 11.78 6.65
N VAL A 234 -15.76 11.64 7.88
CA VAL A 234 -14.97 11.95 9.09
C VAL A 234 -13.78 10.99 9.22
N LEU A 235 -14.00 9.68 9.07
CA LEU A 235 -12.91 8.70 9.13
C LEU A 235 -11.83 8.98 8.09
N ASP A 236 -12.21 9.30 6.87
CA ASP A 236 -11.27 9.59 5.78
C ASP A 236 -10.48 10.88 6.03
N ILE A 237 -11.10 11.92 6.62
CA ILE A 237 -10.36 13.11 7.05
C ILE A 237 -9.30 12.74 8.09
N PHE A 238 -9.62 11.88 9.05
CA PHE A 238 -8.65 11.41 10.03
C PHE A 238 -7.58 10.51 9.41
N ALA A 239 -7.96 9.56 8.57
CA ALA A 239 -7.03 8.58 7.97
C ALA A 239 -6.12 9.17 6.89
N LYS A 240 -6.49 10.28 6.23
CA LYS A 240 -5.77 10.83 5.06
C LYS A 240 -5.16 12.20 5.37
N PRO A 241 -5.88 13.34 5.42
CA PRO A 241 -5.30 14.65 5.71
C PRO A 241 -4.57 14.74 7.06
N ILE A 242 -5.24 14.31 8.14
CA ILE A 242 -4.68 14.45 9.50
C ILE A 242 -3.51 13.48 9.69
N PHE A 243 -3.68 12.23 9.29
CA PHE A 243 -2.60 11.23 9.31
C PHE A 243 -1.39 11.70 8.48
N GLY A 244 -1.63 12.13 7.24
CA GLY A 244 -0.57 12.58 6.35
C GLY A 244 0.19 13.80 6.89
N ALA A 245 -0.54 14.78 7.43
CA ALA A 245 0.09 15.94 8.08
C ALA A 245 0.94 15.54 9.28
N ALA A 246 0.44 14.63 10.13
CA ALA A 246 1.18 14.11 11.29
C ALA A 246 2.42 13.32 10.84
N LEU A 247 2.30 12.46 9.84
CA LEU A 247 3.41 11.68 9.29
C LEU A 247 4.49 12.61 8.73
N LEU A 248 4.13 13.55 7.87
CA LEU A 248 5.08 14.51 7.28
C LEU A 248 5.75 15.40 8.35
N PHE A 249 5.01 15.81 9.39
CA PHE A 249 5.57 16.56 10.50
C PHE A 249 6.61 15.75 11.28
N LEU A 250 6.32 14.48 11.56
CA LEU A 250 7.25 13.58 12.24
C LEU A 250 8.48 13.22 11.39
N HIS A 251 8.31 13.22 10.04
CA HIS A 251 9.39 12.96 9.08
C HIS A 251 10.24 14.18 8.74
N ARG A 252 9.93 15.37 9.26
CA ARG A 252 10.65 16.61 8.87
C ARG A 252 12.18 16.54 9.05
N ASP A 253 12.65 15.75 9.98
CA ASP A 253 14.05 15.59 10.34
C ASP A 253 14.57 14.15 10.17
N ILE A 254 13.85 13.30 9.43
CA ILE A 254 14.23 11.93 9.08
C ILE A 254 14.65 11.94 7.61
N LEU A 255 15.85 11.46 7.33
CA LEU A 255 16.32 11.29 5.96
C LEU A 255 15.92 9.90 5.45
N PRO A 256 15.64 9.73 4.14
CA PRO A 256 15.38 8.40 3.59
C PRO A 256 16.49 7.39 3.86
N ALA A 257 17.74 7.84 3.93
CA ALA A 257 18.88 7.00 4.29
C ALA A 257 18.79 6.43 5.72
N ASP A 258 18.17 7.16 6.65
CA ASP A 258 17.95 6.69 8.03
C ASP A 258 16.96 5.54 8.11
N LEU A 259 16.14 5.38 7.04
CA LEU A 259 15.15 4.32 6.85
C LEU A 259 15.68 3.17 5.96
N GLY A 260 16.95 3.22 5.57
CA GLY A 260 17.55 2.28 4.61
C GLY A 260 17.06 2.46 3.17
N LEU A 261 16.40 3.58 2.86
CA LEU A 261 15.87 3.86 1.53
C LEU A 261 16.91 4.61 0.70
N THR A 262 17.34 4.01 -0.41
CA THR A 262 18.21 4.63 -1.41
C THR A 262 17.38 4.96 -2.65
N PHE A 263 16.83 6.15 -2.72
CA PHE A 263 16.23 6.66 -3.97
C PHE A 263 17.37 7.15 -4.84
N GLY A 264 17.73 6.31 -5.85
CA GLY A 264 18.85 6.43 -6.72
C GLY A 264 19.24 7.87 -7.08
N ASN A 265 20.22 8.38 -6.37
CA ASN A 265 21.19 9.21 -7.02
C ASN A 265 21.90 8.25 -8.01
N ARG A 266 21.57 8.32 -9.29
CA ARG A 266 22.52 7.90 -10.32
C ARG A 266 23.71 8.83 -10.15
N SER A 267 24.52 8.60 -9.14
CA SER A 267 25.92 8.98 -9.18
C SER A 267 26.37 8.56 -10.56
N ARG A 268 26.70 9.54 -11.40
CA ARG A 268 27.42 9.25 -12.62
C ARG A 268 28.42 8.16 -12.25
N VAL A 269 28.22 6.98 -12.76
CA VAL A 269 29.28 5.99 -12.89
C VAL A 269 30.21 6.68 -13.87
N VAL A 270 31.13 7.47 -13.35
CA VAL A 270 32.31 7.88 -14.08
C VAL A 270 32.98 6.57 -14.35
N PRO A 271 33.08 6.13 -15.61
CA PRO A 271 33.78 4.92 -15.92
C PRO A 271 35.21 5.09 -15.38
N THR A 272 35.60 4.27 -14.41
CA THR A 272 36.91 4.26 -13.76
C THR A 272 38.02 3.88 -14.77
N GLY A 273 37.81 4.08 -16.07
CA GLY A 273 38.69 3.78 -17.18
C GLY A 273 39.40 4.98 -17.80
N LEU A 274 39.20 6.22 -17.31
CA LEU A 274 39.84 7.40 -17.88
C LEU A 274 40.60 8.28 -16.86
N GLN A 275 40.92 7.72 -15.68
CA GLN A 275 41.84 8.36 -14.72
C GLN A 275 43.21 7.70 -14.68
N GLY A 276 43.80 7.49 -15.84
CA GLY A 276 45.11 6.86 -15.93
C GLY A 276 45.94 7.26 -17.15
N ALA A 277 45.84 8.50 -17.61
CA ALA A 277 46.70 8.93 -18.71
C ALA A 277 46.91 10.45 -18.73
N HIS A 278 47.44 11.03 -17.68
CA HIS A 278 48.14 12.33 -17.73
C HIS A 278 48.67 12.60 -16.33
N ASP A 279 49.95 12.23 -16.15
CA ASP A 279 51.04 12.91 -15.42
C ASP A 279 52.17 11.93 -15.08
N GLU A 280 52.73 11.29 -16.11
CA GLU A 280 54.14 10.85 -16.02
C GLU A 280 55.02 11.95 -16.61
N LYS A 281 55.61 12.76 -15.75
CA LYS A 281 56.76 13.57 -16.09
C LYS A 281 57.94 12.63 -16.31
N PRO A 282 58.74 12.80 -17.40
CA PRO A 282 59.91 11.97 -17.62
C PRO A 282 60.99 12.27 -16.56
N VAL A 283 61.32 11.25 -15.81
CA VAL A 283 62.50 11.30 -14.92
C VAL A 283 63.75 11.24 -15.81
N VAL A 284 64.46 12.36 -15.87
CA VAL A 284 65.78 12.48 -16.49
C VAL A 284 66.77 11.66 -15.65
N ALA A 285 67.33 10.64 -16.28
CA ALA A 285 68.44 9.84 -15.72
C ALA A 285 69.70 10.69 -15.63
N ALA A 286 70.26 10.79 -14.44
CA ALA A 286 71.65 11.22 -14.26
C ALA A 286 72.59 10.04 -14.16
N PRO A 287 73.80 10.14 -14.74
CA PRO A 287 74.73 8.97 -14.93
C PRO A 287 75.61 8.72 -13.75
N GLY A 288 75.74 7.47 -13.44
CA GLY A 288 76.94 6.75 -13.07
C GLY A 288 77.74 7.13 -11.85
N VAL A 289 77.93 6.18 -10.95
CA VAL A 289 79.27 5.85 -10.34
C VAL A 289 79.30 4.38 -10.06
N ALA A 290 80.40 3.78 -10.47
CA ALA A 290 80.73 2.37 -10.44
C ALA A 290 81.30 1.90 -9.09
N ALA A 291 81.35 0.59 -8.99
CA ALA A 291 82.34 -0.28 -8.34
C ALA A 291 82.12 -0.72 -6.88
N GLY A 292 82.05 -2.00 -6.72
CA GLY A 292 82.94 -2.74 -5.84
C GLY A 292 82.33 -3.98 -5.18
N PRO A 293 82.95 -5.16 -5.21
CA PRO A 293 82.39 -6.44 -4.80
C PRO A 293 82.80 -6.84 -3.38
N GLY A 294 81.93 -7.65 -2.75
CA GLY A 294 82.28 -8.27 -1.46
C GLY A 294 81.17 -9.23 -1.04
N SER A 295 81.28 -10.46 -1.36
CA SER A 295 81.66 -11.68 -0.64
C SER A 295 80.86 -11.90 0.66
N GLY A 296 80.21 -13.04 0.73
CA GLY A 296 80.10 -13.74 1.99
C GLY A 296 78.88 -14.64 2.17
N THR A 297 79.04 -15.89 1.77
CA THR A 297 78.64 -17.11 2.47
C THR A 297 77.24 -17.31 3.03
N GLY A 298 76.61 -18.38 2.51
CA GLY A 298 75.42 -19.06 3.02
C GLY A 298 75.72 -19.84 4.35
N PRO A 299 75.08 -20.95 4.71
CA PRO A 299 74.07 -21.80 4.00
C PRO A 299 72.97 -22.34 4.90
N GLY A 300 72.08 -23.17 4.36
CA GLY A 300 71.33 -24.22 5.03
C GLY A 300 69.86 -23.85 5.20
N GLY A 301 68.90 -24.67 4.90
CA GLY A 301 68.86 -26.08 4.58
C GLY A 301 67.38 -26.48 4.53
N VAL A 302 67.13 -27.34 3.58
CA VAL A 302 66.37 -28.57 3.66
C VAL A 302 64.85 -28.45 3.76
N GLU A 303 64.11 -28.71 2.65
CA GLU A 303 63.32 -29.91 2.30
C GLU A 303 62.19 -30.24 3.26
N THR A 304 61.00 -30.51 2.82
CA THR A 304 60.41 -31.62 2.06
C THR A 304 58.93 -31.31 1.96
N GLY A 305 58.09 -31.57 1.01
CA GLY A 305 57.83 -32.71 0.20
C GLY A 305 56.32 -32.70 -0.05
N GLY A 306 55.88 -32.84 -1.30
CA GLY A 306 54.50 -33.12 -1.64
C GLY A 306 54.07 -34.57 -1.26
N PRO A 307 52.97 -35.14 -1.69
CA PRO A 307 52.37 -35.02 -3.02
C PRO A 307 50.82 -35.05 -3.08
N VAL A 308 50.24 -34.65 -4.20
CA VAL A 308 49.21 -35.29 -5.04
C VAL A 308 48.28 -36.30 -4.41
N GLY A 309 46.98 -36.06 -4.56
CA GLY A 309 45.91 -37.01 -4.39
C GLY A 309 44.67 -36.58 -5.16
N THR A 310 44.53 -37.12 -6.35
CA THR A 310 43.35 -37.28 -7.18
C THR A 310 42.33 -38.14 -6.43
N ASP A 311 41.02 -37.85 -6.61
CA ASP A 311 40.01 -38.81 -7.09
C ASP A 311 38.57 -38.34 -6.84
N VAL A 312 37.86 -38.29 -7.93
CA VAL A 312 36.67 -39.07 -8.35
C VAL A 312 35.32 -38.70 -7.71
N HIS A 313 34.44 -38.17 -8.61
CA HIS A 313 32.97 -38.24 -8.55
C HIS A 313 32.48 -39.67 -8.32
N PRO A 314 31.27 -39.84 -7.74
CA PRO A 314 30.21 -40.40 -8.58
C PRO A 314 28.86 -39.68 -8.50
N GLU A 315 28.22 -39.67 -9.66
CA GLU A 315 26.83 -39.35 -9.92
C GLU A 315 25.87 -40.31 -9.18
N GLY A 316 24.73 -39.78 -8.77
CA GLY A 316 23.55 -40.56 -8.32
C GLY A 316 22.29 -39.93 -8.86
N PRO A 317 21.28 -40.72 -9.22
CA PRO A 317 20.27 -40.39 -10.22
C PRO A 317 19.07 -39.58 -9.69
N GLY A 318 18.51 -38.70 -10.54
CA GLY A 318 17.27 -37.98 -10.33
C GLY A 318 16.03 -38.88 -10.48
N PRO A 319 14.92 -38.51 -9.86
CA PRO A 319 13.65 -39.24 -10.00
C PRO A 319 12.88 -38.81 -11.26
N ASN A 320 12.52 -39.83 -12.03
CA ASN A 320 11.60 -39.78 -13.15
C ASN A 320 10.18 -39.42 -12.68
N PHE A 321 9.57 -38.44 -13.34
CA PHE A 321 8.13 -38.29 -13.33
C PHE A 321 7.53 -39.03 -14.55
N ALA A 322 6.78 -40.07 -14.23
CA ALA A 322 5.97 -40.81 -15.20
C ALA A 322 4.72 -39.98 -15.56
N THR A 323 4.50 -39.87 -16.84
CA THR A 323 3.24 -39.41 -17.45
C THR A 323 2.30 -40.59 -17.52
N ASP A 324 1.19 -40.54 -16.78
CA ASP A 324 0.05 -41.44 -17.02
C ASP A 324 -1.04 -40.68 -17.79
N SER A 325 -1.20 -41.15 -19.00
CA SER A 325 -2.33 -40.89 -19.87
C SER A 325 -3.48 -41.83 -19.50
N VAL A 326 -4.64 -41.32 -19.15
CA VAL A 326 -5.88 -42.11 -19.07
C VAL A 326 -6.91 -41.59 -20.06
N ALA A 327 -7.42 -42.55 -20.78
CA ALA A 327 -8.25 -42.50 -21.94
C ALA A 327 -9.69 -42.04 -21.69
N THR A 328 -10.23 -41.48 -22.74
CA THR A 328 -11.62 -41.23 -23.05
C THR A 328 -12.56 -42.43 -22.80
N GLY A 329 -13.68 -42.19 -22.15
CA GLY A 329 -14.84 -43.06 -22.10
C GLY A 329 -16.12 -42.22 -22.12
N GLY A 330 -16.73 -42.08 -23.26
CA GLY A 330 -18.05 -41.50 -23.40
C GLY A 330 -19.15 -42.46 -22.99
N THR A 331 -20.23 -41.91 -22.43
CA THR A 331 -21.57 -42.53 -22.55
C THR A 331 -22.65 -41.45 -22.46
N THR A 332 -23.42 -41.46 -23.46
CA THR A 332 -24.72 -40.79 -23.68
C THR A 332 -25.77 -41.30 -22.70
N GLY A 333 -26.56 -40.41 -22.13
CA GLY A 333 -27.78 -40.72 -21.37
C GLY A 333 -28.73 -39.53 -21.36
N ARG A 334 -29.72 -39.63 -22.24
CA ARG A 334 -30.91 -38.79 -22.42
C ARG A 334 -31.97 -39.27 -21.41
N ALA A 335 -32.75 -38.35 -20.83
CA ALA A 335 -34.21 -38.31 -20.71
C ALA A 335 -34.69 -37.57 -19.46
N ASP A 336 -35.50 -36.59 -19.73
CA ASP A 336 -36.87 -36.31 -19.28
C ASP A 336 -37.17 -36.31 -17.76
N ILE A 337 -37.43 -35.20 -17.21
CA ILE A 337 -38.72 -34.58 -16.77
C ILE A 337 -38.42 -33.19 -16.23
#